data_d61379bd5d020ae8503e6a535e82256c
#
_entry.id   d61379bd5d020ae8503e6a535e82256c
#
_cell.length_a   1.000
_cell.length_b   1.000
_cell.length_c   1.000
_cell.angle_alpha   90.00
_cell.angle_beta   90.00
_cell.angle_gamma   90.00
#
_symmetry.space_group_name_H-M   'P 1'
#
loop_
_entity.id
_entity.type
_entity.pdbx_description
1 polymer ?
#
loop_
_entity_poly.entity_id
_entity_poly.type
_entity_poly.pdbx_seq_one_letter_code
_entity_poly.pdbx_strand_id
1 'polypeptide(L)'
;MKIYKPPFEMNEQIATITAEIAELSGELSAYEGLTTNPILRRENRIKTIHSSLAIEQNTLSIGQVTDIIDGKRVLAPPADIKEVQNAYEIYEKLDILNPYSIEDLLVAHRIMTKDLIKESGMFRSGNAGVYDGEKLIHAGTPSSYIPEVMGNLFTWLKESSLHPLIKACLFHYEFEFIHPFFDGNGRTGRLWHTLILSKWKPFFAWVPIESLIHDNQQAYYDAIEISNEKQNANDFVLFMLGIIKTALEEILIRTRNVGENVGENVGENEEEILNLLDNNPRLSAVKIAEKLELSSRQVERIIKSLREEGRLVRHGANRGGFWEVRK
;
A
#
# COMPACT_ATOMS: atom_id res chain seq x y z
N MET A 1 18.35 -6.62 33.49
CA MET A 1 17.48 -7.39 32.57
C MET A 1 18.13 -7.38 31.19
N LYS A 2 18.26 -8.53 30.51
CA LYS A 2 18.66 -8.53 29.10
C LYS A 2 17.51 -7.89 28.31
N ILE A 3 17.80 -6.82 27.59
CA ILE A 3 16.84 -6.22 26.67
C ILE A 3 16.58 -7.24 25.56
N TYR A 4 15.31 -7.56 25.31
CA TYR A 4 14.90 -8.43 24.22
C TYR A 4 15.41 -7.86 22.88
N LYS A 5 15.90 -8.74 22.03
CA LYS A 5 16.30 -8.41 20.65
C LYS A 5 15.87 -9.56 19.74
N PRO A 6 15.16 -9.28 18.64
CA PRO A 6 14.92 -10.28 17.61
C PRO A 6 16.23 -10.95 17.16
N PRO A 7 16.21 -12.24 16.79
CA PRO A 7 17.38 -12.95 16.31
C PRO A 7 17.76 -12.49 14.90
N PHE A 8 18.61 -11.48 14.83
CA PHE A 8 18.98 -10.78 13.59
C PHE A 8 20.42 -10.32 13.65
N GLU A 9 21.12 -10.44 12.52
CA GLU A 9 22.48 -9.93 12.32
C GLU A 9 22.55 -9.09 11.06
N MET A 10 23.07 -7.85 11.19
CA MET A 10 23.33 -7.00 10.04
C MET A 10 24.46 -7.61 9.20
N ASN A 11 24.21 -7.85 7.92
CA ASN A 11 25.20 -8.28 6.95
C ASN A 11 25.27 -7.31 5.75
N GLU A 12 26.25 -7.50 4.89
CA GLU A 12 26.49 -6.64 3.72
C GLU A 12 25.30 -6.60 2.78
N GLN A 13 24.66 -7.74 2.53
CA GLN A 13 23.51 -7.85 1.63
C GLN A 13 22.31 -7.05 2.14
N ILE A 14 22.00 -7.17 3.44
CA ILE A 14 20.90 -6.41 4.08
C ILE A 14 21.22 -4.91 4.08
N ALA A 15 22.48 -4.54 4.34
CA ALA A 15 22.90 -3.14 4.31
C ALA A 15 22.75 -2.55 2.91
N THR A 16 23.19 -3.26 1.87
CA THR A 16 23.11 -2.83 0.47
C THR A 16 21.66 -2.63 0.04
N ILE A 17 20.80 -3.64 0.21
CA ILE A 17 19.37 -3.52 -0.21
C ILE A 17 18.64 -2.45 0.59
N THR A 18 18.97 -2.26 1.87
CA THR A 18 18.41 -1.17 2.69
C THR A 18 18.77 0.21 2.14
N ALA A 19 20.02 0.39 1.70
CA ALA A 19 20.47 1.64 1.08
C ALA A 19 19.76 1.91 -0.25
N GLU A 20 19.64 0.89 -1.11
CA GLU A 20 18.92 0.98 -2.39
C GLU A 20 17.45 1.36 -2.17
N ILE A 21 16.76 0.74 -1.22
CA ILE A 21 15.36 1.09 -0.88
C ILE A 21 15.26 2.52 -0.33
N ALA A 22 16.24 2.96 0.47
CA ALA A 22 16.25 4.32 0.99
C ALA A 22 16.41 5.36 -0.13
N GLU A 23 17.23 5.08 -1.15
CA GLU A 23 17.39 5.91 -2.35
C GLU A 23 16.09 5.99 -3.15
N LEU A 24 15.49 4.83 -3.51
CA LEU A 24 14.19 4.75 -4.18
C LEU A 24 13.09 5.49 -3.39
N SER A 25 13.11 5.37 -2.05
CA SER A 25 12.17 6.08 -1.17
C SER A 25 12.41 7.59 -1.16
N GLY A 26 13.64 8.03 -1.36
CA GLY A 26 13.99 9.45 -1.55
C GLY A 26 13.37 10.00 -2.85
N GLU A 27 13.54 9.28 -3.96
CA GLU A 27 12.99 9.64 -5.26
C GLU A 27 11.45 9.68 -5.23
N LEU A 28 10.80 8.65 -4.69
CA LEU A 28 9.34 8.61 -4.54
C LEU A 28 8.79 9.68 -3.60
N SER A 29 9.56 10.09 -2.58
CA SER A 29 9.13 11.17 -1.68
C SER A 29 9.04 12.52 -2.39
N ALA A 30 9.79 12.73 -3.47
CA ALA A 30 9.71 13.92 -4.32
C ALA A 30 8.48 13.88 -5.26
N TYR A 31 7.87 12.71 -5.45
CA TYR A 31 6.71 12.53 -6.29
C TYR A 31 5.41 12.62 -5.47
N GLU A 32 4.77 13.78 -5.52
CA GLU A 32 3.54 14.04 -4.73
C GLU A 32 2.34 13.17 -5.16
N GLY A 33 2.36 12.61 -6.37
CA GLY A 33 1.23 11.87 -6.94
C GLY A 33 0.76 10.67 -6.10
N LEU A 34 1.64 9.97 -5.40
CA LEU A 34 1.27 8.83 -4.52
C LEU A 34 0.45 9.27 -3.31
N THR A 35 0.72 10.46 -2.78
CA THR A 35 0.06 10.97 -1.58
C THR A 35 -1.11 11.88 -1.90
N THR A 36 -1.17 12.46 -3.11
CA THR A 36 -2.19 13.46 -3.49
C THR A 36 -3.21 12.94 -4.51
N ASN A 37 -2.88 11.91 -5.32
CA ASN A 37 -3.80 11.37 -6.30
C ASN A 37 -4.82 10.41 -5.65
N PRO A 38 -6.10 10.81 -5.50
CA PRO A 38 -7.09 9.99 -4.80
C PRO A 38 -7.46 8.70 -5.58
N ILE A 39 -7.34 8.71 -6.91
CA ILE A 39 -7.63 7.53 -7.74
C ILE A 39 -6.56 6.47 -7.51
N LEU A 40 -5.28 6.84 -7.62
CA LEU A 40 -4.16 5.93 -7.40
C LEU A 40 -4.15 5.36 -5.98
N ARG A 41 -4.42 6.21 -4.97
CA ARG A 41 -4.54 5.78 -3.57
C ARG A 41 -5.64 4.74 -3.40
N ARG A 42 -6.82 5.00 -3.99
CA ARG A 42 -7.95 4.08 -3.92
C ARG A 42 -7.64 2.74 -4.60
N GLU A 43 -7.07 2.75 -5.81
CA GLU A 43 -6.68 1.54 -6.53
C GLU A 43 -5.67 0.71 -5.73
N ASN A 44 -4.63 1.34 -5.20
CA ASN A 44 -3.62 0.67 -4.39
C ASN A 44 -4.20 0.13 -3.08
N ARG A 45 -5.13 0.86 -2.42
CA ARG A 45 -5.84 0.38 -1.24
C ARG A 45 -6.66 -0.89 -1.54
N ILE A 46 -7.39 -0.92 -2.66
CA ILE A 46 -8.15 -2.09 -3.10
C ILE A 46 -7.21 -3.28 -3.34
N LYS A 47 -6.07 -3.07 -4.01
CA LYS A 47 -5.06 -4.11 -4.25
C LYS A 47 -4.50 -4.66 -2.93
N THR A 48 -4.11 -3.78 -2.00
CA THR A 48 -3.62 -4.15 -0.67
C THR A 48 -4.64 -5.03 0.07
N ILE A 49 -5.90 -4.60 0.15
CA ILE A 49 -6.95 -5.34 0.85
C ILE A 49 -7.20 -6.69 0.18
N HIS A 50 -7.42 -6.70 -1.14
CA HIS A 50 -7.64 -7.93 -1.91
C HIS A 50 -6.51 -8.93 -1.66
N SER A 51 -5.26 -8.53 -1.83
CA SER A 51 -4.11 -9.43 -1.74
C SER A 51 -3.87 -9.90 -0.31
N SER A 52 -4.01 -9.01 0.69
CA SER A 52 -3.87 -9.41 2.10
C SER A 52 -4.92 -10.44 2.51
N LEU A 53 -6.14 -10.35 2.00
CA LEU A 53 -7.19 -11.33 2.25
C LEU A 53 -7.01 -12.61 1.43
N ALA A 54 -6.55 -12.51 0.18
CA ALA A 54 -6.29 -13.67 -0.68
C ALA A 54 -5.17 -14.57 -0.12
N ILE A 55 -4.15 -14.02 0.53
CA ILE A 55 -3.14 -14.79 1.28
C ILE A 55 -3.79 -15.69 2.34
N GLU A 56 -4.88 -15.22 2.96
CA GLU A 56 -5.66 -15.97 3.96
C GLU A 56 -6.84 -16.73 3.33
N GLN A 57 -6.76 -17.05 2.04
CA GLN A 57 -7.73 -17.87 1.30
C GLN A 57 -9.12 -17.21 1.09
N ASN A 58 -9.27 -15.91 1.24
CA ASN A 58 -10.46 -15.21 0.79
C ASN A 58 -10.59 -15.34 -0.74
N THR A 59 -11.73 -15.75 -1.23
CA THR A 59 -11.93 -16.15 -2.64
C THR A 59 -12.46 -15.03 -3.54
N LEU A 60 -12.66 -13.83 -2.99
CA LEU A 60 -13.23 -12.71 -3.74
C LEU A 60 -12.26 -12.17 -4.79
N SER A 61 -12.75 -11.93 -5.98
CA SER A 61 -11.99 -11.22 -7.02
C SER A 61 -11.81 -9.74 -6.66
N ILE A 62 -10.80 -9.10 -7.25
CA ILE A 62 -10.55 -7.67 -7.05
C ILE A 62 -11.76 -6.79 -7.45
N GLY A 63 -12.56 -7.24 -8.45
CA GLY A 63 -13.81 -6.58 -8.84
C GLY A 63 -14.87 -6.66 -7.75
N GLN A 64 -15.04 -7.84 -7.13
CA GLN A 64 -15.97 -8.02 -6.01
C GLN A 64 -15.54 -7.23 -4.77
N VAL A 65 -14.24 -7.19 -4.46
CA VAL A 65 -13.69 -6.35 -3.39
C VAL A 65 -13.99 -4.88 -3.67
N THR A 66 -13.80 -4.42 -4.92
CA THR A 66 -14.14 -3.06 -5.33
C THR A 66 -15.62 -2.75 -5.13
N ASP A 67 -16.51 -3.65 -5.57
CA ASP A 67 -17.95 -3.47 -5.44
C ASP A 67 -18.41 -3.43 -3.97
N ILE A 68 -17.81 -4.25 -3.09
CA ILE A 68 -18.09 -4.20 -1.65
C ILE A 68 -17.67 -2.85 -1.04
N ILE A 69 -16.47 -2.36 -1.39
CA ILE A 69 -15.97 -1.06 -0.94
C ILE A 69 -16.86 0.09 -1.44
N ASP A 70 -17.44 -0.04 -2.63
CA ASP A 70 -18.40 0.90 -3.21
C ASP A 70 -19.82 0.78 -2.63
N GLY A 71 -20.03 -0.12 -1.68
CA GLY A 71 -21.35 -0.34 -1.06
C GLY A 71 -22.36 -1.08 -1.95
N LYS A 72 -21.91 -1.70 -3.05
CA LYS A 72 -22.74 -2.52 -3.93
C LYS A 72 -22.99 -3.91 -3.34
N ARG A 73 -24.05 -4.54 -3.78
CA ARG A 73 -24.37 -5.92 -3.38
C ARG A 73 -23.52 -6.90 -4.19
N VAL A 74 -22.82 -7.79 -3.48
CA VAL A 74 -22.01 -8.87 -4.05
C VAL A 74 -22.58 -10.20 -3.56
N LEU A 75 -22.69 -11.17 -4.48
CA LEU A 75 -23.08 -12.54 -4.13
C LEU A 75 -21.79 -13.32 -3.81
N ALA A 76 -21.54 -13.54 -2.52
CA ALA A 76 -20.38 -14.27 -2.01
C ALA A 76 -20.64 -14.76 -0.58
N PRO A 77 -19.76 -15.59 0.01
CA PRO A 77 -19.89 -16.00 1.41
C PRO A 77 -19.92 -14.75 2.33
N PRO A 78 -20.85 -14.71 3.29
CA PRO A 78 -20.98 -13.56 4.19
C PRO A 78 -19.71 -13.25 4.98
N ALA A 79 -18.93 -14.28 5.34
CA ALA A 79 -17.64 -14.11 6.02
C ALA A 79 -16.63 -13.38 5.15
N ASP A 80 -16.49 -13.76 3.87
CA ASP A 80 -15.55 -13.13 2.92
C ASP A 80 -15.90 -11.65 2.71
N ILE A 81 -17.20 -11.34 2.56
CA ILE A 81 -17.68 -9.95 2.45
C ILE A 81 -17.30 -9.15 3.72
N LYS A 82 -17.52 -9.77 4.89
CA LYS A 82 -17.25 -9.13 6.17
C LYS A 82 -15.76 -8.86 6.36
N GLU A 83 -14.89 -9.78 5.93
CA GLU A 83 -13.43 -9.57 5.94
C GLU A 83 -13.02 -8.35 5.13
N VAL A 84 -13.58 -8.16 3.92
CA VAL A 84 -13.30 -6.96 3.10
C VAL A 84 -13.74 -5.69 3.80
N GLN A 85 -14.96 -5.68 4.38
CA GLN A 85 -15.47 -4.51 5.10
C GLN A 85 -14.59 -4.14 6.30
N ASN A 86 -14.19 -5.13 7.08
CA ASN A 86 -13.34 -4.96 8.25
C ASN A 86 -11.92 -4.48 7.86
N ALA A 87 -11.33 -5.10 6.83
CA ALA A 87 -10.03 -4.69 6.32
C ALA A 87 -10.08 -3.24 5.79
N TYR A 88 -11.10 -2.89 5.02
CA TYR A 88 -11.26 -1.52 4.55
C TYR A 88 -11.39 -0.53 5.72
N GLU A 89 -12.23 -0.83 6.72
CA GLU A 89 -12.41 0.03 7.89
C GLU A 89 -11.10 0.31 8.62
N ILE A 90 -10.26 -0.72 8.84
CA ILE A 90 -9.02 -0.52 9.60
C ILE A 90 -7.91 0.14 8.77
N TYR A 91 -7.81 -0.15 7.46
CA TYR A 91 -6.85 0.51 6.60
C TYR A 91 -7.14 2.01 6.42
N GLU A 92 -8.41 2.44 6.48
CA GLU A 92 -8.78 3.86 6.47
C GLU A 92 -8.43 4.59 7.78
N LYS A 93 -8.15 3.83 8.84
CA LYS A 93 -7.72 4.37 10.14
C LYS A 93 -6.21 4.26 10.38
N LEU A 94 -5.43 3.88 9.38
CA LEU A 94 -3.99 3.63 9.51
C LEU A 94 -3.21 4.85 10.04
N ASP A 95 -3.60 6.05 9.66
CA ASP A 95 -2.94 7.30 10.03
C ASP A 95 -3.05 7.64 11.52
N ILE A 96 -4.15 7.25 12.17
CA ILE A 96 -4.40 7.52 13.58
C ILE A 96 -3.81 6.48 14.52
N LEU A 97 -3.39 5.32 14.01
CA LEU A 97 -2.78 4.26 14.81
C LEU A 97 -1.33 4.61 15.20
N ASN A 98 -0.97 4.24 16.44
CA ASN A 98 0.39 4.33 16.94
C ASN A 98 1.08 2.97 16.87
N PRO A 99 2.13 2.79 16.03
CA PRO A 99 2.81 1.50 15.87
C PRO A 99 3.50 1.00 17.16
N TYR A 100 3.65 1.85 18.15
CA TYR A 100 4.30 1.53 19.43
C TYR A 100 3.30 1.24 20.57
N SER A 101 2.00 1.13 20.27
CA SER A 101 0.92 0.88 21.24
C SER A 101 0.33 -0.52 21.04
N ILE A 102 0.40 -1.34 22.09
CA ILE A 102 -0.28 -2.65 22.14
C ILE A 102 -1.80 -2.45 22.12
N GLU A 103 -2.29 -1.41 22.77
CA GLU A 103 -3.71 -1.07 22.81
C GLU A 103 -4.24 -0.81 21.39
N ASP A 104 -3.47 -0.08 20.56
CA ASP A 104 -3.83 0.17 19.17
C ASP A 104 -3.77 -1.10 18.32
N LEU A 105 -2.80 -2.00 18.59
CA LEU A 105 -2.77 -3.33 17.97
C LEU A 105 -4.05 -4.12 18.28
N LEU A 106 -4.47 -4.14 19.54
CA LEU A 106 -5.69 -4.84 19.95
C LEU A 106 -6.94 -4.21 19.34
N VAL A 107 -6.98 -2.88 19.22
CA VAL A 107 -8.05 -2.16 18.50
C VAL A 107 -8.05 -2.52 17.02
N ALA A 108 -6.89 -2.53 16.37
CA ALA A 108 -6.75 -2.88 14.96
C ALA A 108 -7.21 -4.32 14.70
N HIS A 109 -6.75 -5.28 15.52
CA HIS A 109 -7.20 -6.66 15.45
C HIS A 109 -8.72 -6.79 15.68
N ARG A 110 -9.27 -6.05 16.64
CA ARG A 110 -10.73 -6.05 16.90
C ARG A 110 -11.53 -5.60 15.69
N ILE A 111 -11.09 -4.56 15.00
CA ILE A 111 -11.75 -4.08 13.78
C ILE A 111 -11.58 -5.12 12.66
N MET A 112 -10.35 -5.63 12.45
CA MET A 112 -10.03 -6.60 11.40
C MET A 112 -10.86 -7.89 11.51
N THR A 113 -11.15 -8.34 12.74
CA THR A 113 -11.82 -9.63 12.99
C THR A 113 -13.23 -9.49 13.55
N LYS A 114 -13.80 -8.28 13.49
CA LYS A 114 -15.14 -7.97 14.00
C LYS A 114 -16.21 -8.86 13.35
N ASP A 115 -17.04 -9.48 14.19
CA ASP A 115 -18.13 -10.38 13.79
C ASP A 115 -17.66 -11.65 13.05
N LEU A 116 -16.36 -11.96 13.05
CA LEU A 116 -15.79 -13.17 12.46
C LEU A 116 -15.37 -14.18 13.53
N ILE A 117 -14.79 -13.70 14.63
CA ILE A 117 -14.31 -14.54 15.73
C ILE A 117 -14.75 -14.03 17.10
N LYS A 118 -14.75 -14.91 18.10
CA LYS A 118 -15.16 -14.55 19.46
C LYS A 118 -14.14 -13.73 20.23
N GLU A 119 -12.85 -14.07 20.09
CA GLU A 119 -11.72 -13.41 20.81
C GLU A 119 -11.17 -12.23 20.01
N SER A 120 -12.06 -11.42 19.41
CA SER A 120 -11.66 -10.25 18.63
C SER A 120 -11.07 -9.14 19.52
N GLY A 121 -9.86 -8.70 19.22
CA GLY A 121 -9.14 -7.64 19.96
C GLY A 121 -8.58 -8.10 21.31
N MET A 122 -8.32 -9.38 21.47
CA MET A 122 -7.71 -9.97 22.68
C MET A 122 -6.63 -10.98 22.28
N PHE A 123 -5.55 -11.04 23.03
CA PHE A 123 -4.61 -12.15 22.88
C PHE A 123 -5.30 -13.48 23.18
N ARG A 124 -4.93 -14.53 22.44
CA ARG A 124 -5.51 -15.85 22.62
C ARG A 124 -5.27 -16.40 24.02
N SER A 125 -6.29 -17.02 24.57
CA SER A 125 -6.25 -17.68 25.88
C SER A 125 -5.78 -19.13 25.80
N GLY A 126 -5.92 -19.76 24.61
CA GLY A 126 -5.48 -21.13 24.33
C GLY A 126 -4.17 -21.20 23.56
N ASN A 127 -3.54 -22.38 23.57
CA ASN A 127 -2.39 -22.64 22.70
C ASN A 127 -2.87 -22.80 21.25
N ALA A 128 -2.13 -22.22 20.32
CA ALA A 128 -2.36 -22.33 18.89
C ALA A 128 -1.05 -22.73 18.20
N GLY A 129 -1.15 -23.32 17.02
CA GLY A 129 -0.03 -23.62 16.15
C GLY A 129 -0.37 -23.25 14.72
N VAL A 130 0.64 -23.05 13.92
CA VAL A 130 0.51 -22.92 12.46
C VAL A 130 0.57 -24.33 11.87
N TYR A 131 -0.45 -24.68 11.08
CA TYR A 131 -0.56 -26.01 10.47
C TYR A 131 -0.56 -25.88 8.95
N ASP A 132 0.10 -26.86 8.30
CA ASP A 132 -0.10 -27.14 6.87
C ASP A 132 -0.82 -28.48 6.78
N GLY A 133 -2.12 -28.44 6.50
CA GLY A 133 -2.99 -29.60 6.63
C GLY A 133 -2.98 -30.14 8.06
N GLU A 134 -2.53 -31.40 8.24
CA GLU A 134 -2.39 -32.04 9.56
C GLU A 134 -1.00 -31.85 10.19
N LYS A 135 -0.03 -31.31 9.45
CA LYS A 135 1.35 -31.14 9.91
C LYS A 135 1.47 -29.82 10.70
N LEU A 136 1.91 -29.92 11.96
CA LEU A 136 2.28 -28.75 12.75
C LEU A 136 3.58 -28.16 12.20
N ILE A 137 3.52 -26.98 11.61
CA ILE A 137 4.68 -26.24 11.10
C ILE A 137 5.39 -25.50 12.24
N HIS A 138 4.61 -24.82 13.09
CA HIS A 138 5.12 -24.05 14.21
C HIS A 138 4.17 -24.13 15.40
N ALA A 139 4.70 -24.53 16.57
CA ALA A 139 3.97 -24.38 17.82
C ALA A 139 4.11 -22.93 18.28
N GLY A 140 3.02 -22.16 18.18
CA GLY A 140 3.01 -20.79 18.65
C GLY A 140 3.44 -20.67 20.12
N THR A 141 3.84 -19.47 20.50
CA THR A 141 4.21 -19.15 21.90
C THR A 141 3.09 -19.59 22.86
N PRO A 142 3.39 -20.30 24.00
CA PRO A 142 2.35 -20.65 24.96
C PRO A 142 1.59 -19.40 25.42
N SER A 143 0.25 -19.51 25.49
CA SER A 143 -0.64 -18.35 25.68
C SER A 143 -0.33 -17.52 26.93
N SER A 144 0.15 -18.17 28.00
CA SER A 144 0.54 -17.49 29.26
C SER A 144 1.70 -16.51 29.11
N TYR A 145 2.57 -16.68 28.10
CA TYR A 145 3.72 -15.82 27.86
C TYR A 145 3.44 -14.70 26.84
N ILE A 146 2.33 -14.76 26.09
CA ILE A 146 2.03 -13.80 25.03
C ILE A 146 2.08 -12.34 25.51
N PRO A 147 1.44 -11.96 26.64
CA PRO A 147 1.50 -10.56 27.10
C PRO A 147 2.93 -10.06 27.36
N GLU A 148 3.78 -10.92 27.91
CA GLU A 148 5.18 -10.58 28.21
C GLU A 148 6.00 -10.45 26.92
N VAL A 149 5.92 -11.43 26.01
CA VAL A 149 6.72 -11.41 24.78
C VAL A 149 6.27 -10.28 23.85
N MET A 150 4.97 -9.99 23.77
CA MET A 150 4.46 -8.86 23.02
C MET A 150 4.92 -7.52 23.65
N GLY A 151 4.88 -7.40 24.97
CA GLY A 151 5.43 -6.25 25.68
C GLY A 151 6.91 -6.00 25.35
N ASN A 152 7.70 -7.07 25.33
CA ASN A 152 9.12 -7.03 24.98
C ASN A 152 9.32 -6.63 23.51
N LEU A 153 8.53 -7.16 22.58
CA LEU A 153 8.59 -6.82 21.16
C LEU A 153 8.27 -5.34 20.92
N PHE A 154 7.21 -4.81 21.55
CA PHE A 154 6.84 -3.38 21.42
C PHE A 154 7.88 -2.46 22.07
N THR A 155 8.46 -2.84 23.20
CA THR A 155 9.55 -2.10 23.82
C THR A 155 10.76 -2.04 22.90
N TRP A 156 11.16 -3.20 22.33
CA TRP A 156 12.23 -3.25 21.34
C TRP A 156 11.93 -2.37 20.11
N LEU A 157 10.72 -2.45 19.56
CA LEU A 157 10.33 -1.65 18.39
C LEU A 157 10.48 -0.16 18.65
N LYS A 158 10.12 0.29 19.86
CA LYS A 158 10.22 1.70 20.28
C LYS A 158 11.66 2.14 20.51
N GLU A 159 12.49 1.31 21.16
CA GLU A 159 13.82 1.67 21.59
C GLU A 159 14.92 1.38 20.58
N SER A 160 14.65 0.50 19.60
CA SER A 160 15.63 0.10 18.60
C SER A 160 16.05 1.27 17.70
N SER A 161 17.36 1.41 17.50
CA SER A 161 17.98 2.35 16.55
C SER A 161 18.12 1.80 15.13
N LEU A 162 17.65 0.57 14.85
CA LEU A 162 17.67 0.01 13.52
C LEU A 162 16.83 0.85 12.55
N HIS A 163 17.21 0.79 11.26
CA HIS A 163 16.45 1.48 10.22
C HIS A 163 14.99 1.02 10.19
N PRO A 164 13.99 1.91 9.97
CA PRO A 164 12.56 1.56 9.96
C PRO A 164 12.20 0.39 9.04
N LEU A 165 12.84 0.25 7.88
CA LEU A 165 12.70 -0.90 6.98
C LEU A 165 12.98 -2.22 7.70
N ILE A 166 14.11 -2.29 8.38
CA ILE A 166 14.52 -3.50 9.11
C ILE A 166 13.61 -3.74 10.31
N LYS A 167 13.26 -2.67 11.04
CA LYS A 167 12.32 -2.79 12.17
C LYS A 167 10.95 -3.32 11.74
N ALA A 168 10.43 -2.87 10.61
CA ALA A 168 9.15 -3.35 10.09
C ALA A 168 9.21 -4.84 9.72
N CYS A 169 10.27 -5.28 9.04
CA CYS A 169 10.45 -6.69 8.68
C CYS A 169 10.64 -7.58 9.92
N LEU A 170 11.46 -7.15 10.88
CA LEU A 170 11.70 -7.90 12.12
C LEU A 170 10.45 -7.97 13.00
N PHE A 171 9.70 -6.87 13.11
CA PHE A 171 8.42 -6.88 13.83
C PHE A 171 7.45 -7.87 13.20
N HIS A 172 7.34 -7.85 11.87
CA HIS A 172 6.45 -8.77 11.14
C HIS A 172 6.83 -10.24 11.39
N TYR A 173 8.13 -10.59 11.27
CA TYR A 173 8.62 -11.93 11.55
C TYR A 173 8.31 -12.38 12.98
N GLU A 174 8.67 -11.58 13.98
CA GLU A 174 8.44 -11.89 15.37
C GLU A 174 6.95 -12.01 15.71
N PHE A 175 6.14 -11.18 15.10
CA PHE A 175 4.69 -11.20 15.27
C PHE A 175 4.09 -12.51 14.74
N GLU A 176 4.50 -12.95 13.55
CA GLU A 176 4.07 -14.25 12.98
C GLU A 176 4.60 -15.42 13.84
N PHE A 177 5.83 -15.34 14.35
CA PHE A 177 6.42 -16.35 15.22
C PHE A 177 5.70 -16.46 16.57
N ILE A 178 5.38 -15.34 17.22
CA ILE A 178 4.64 -15.29 18.50
C ILE A 178 3.22 -15.80 18.30
N HIS A 179 2.61 -15.45 17.18
CA HIS A 179 1.25 -15.81 16.80
C HIS A 179 0.23 -15.45 17.90
N PRO A 180 0.08 -14.15 18.27
CA PRO A 180 -0.56 -13.74 19.50
C PRO A 180 -2.08 -13.90 19.52
N PHE A 181 -2.74 -14.06 18.38
CA PHE A 181 -4.18 -14.15 18.24
C PHE A 181 -4.63 -15.56 17.84
N PHE A 182 -5.90 -15.85 18.01
CA PHE A 182 -6.50 -17.12 17.59
C PHE A 182 -6.63 -17.21 16.07
N ASP A 183 -6.95 -16.06 15.43
CA ASP A 183 -7.06 -15.87 13.98
C ASP A 183 -6.74 -14.41 13.65
N GLY A 184 -6.42 -14.12 12.38
CA GLY A 184 -6.12 -12.77 11.89
C GLY A 184 -4.69 -12.30 12.17
N ASN A 185 -3.77 -13.20 12.54
CA ASN A 185 -2.36 -12.84 12.75
C ASN A 185 -1.75 -12.30 11.46
N GLY A 186 -1.79 -13.04 10.35
CA GLY A 186 -1.22 -12.62 9.08
C GLY A 186 -1.75 -11.26 8.60
N ARG A 187 -3.07 -11.07 8.63
CA ARG A 187 -3.70 -9.78 8.26
C ARG A 187 -3.25 -8.62 9.14
N THR A 188 -3.15 -8.86 10.45
CA THR A 188 -2.71 -7.84 11.42
C THR A 188 -1.21 -7.58 11.32
N GLY A 189 -0.39 -8.60 11.13
CA GLY A 189 1.07 -8.48 10.93
C GLY A 189 1.42 -7.65 9.69
N ARG A 190 0.76 -7.90 8.56
CA ARG A 190 0.93 -7.12 7.32
C ARG A 190 0.45 -5.68 7.48
N LEU A 191 -0.71 -5.45 8.13
CA LEU A 191 -1.17 -4.10 8.46
C LEU A 191 -0.14 -3.35 9.31
N TRP A 192 0.43 -4.01 10.33
CA TRP A 192 1.40 -3.40 11.24
C TRP A 192 2.74 -3.10 10.56
N HIS A 193 3.18 -3.99 9.68
CA HIS A 193 4.32 -3.76 8.80
C HIS A 193 4.15 -2.47 7.98
N THR A 194 3.00 -2.35 7.29
CA THR A 194 2.64 -1.14 6.52
C THR A 194 2.54 0.10 7.42
N LEU A 195 1.98 -0.03 8.63
CA LEU A 195 1.89 1.06 9.61
C LEU A 195 3.29 1.57 10.02
N ILE A 196 4.21 0.66 10.38
CA ILE A 196 5.59 1.05 10.77
C ILE A 196 6.28 1.80 9.63
N LEU A 197 6.18 1.29 8.40
CA LEU A 197 6.77 1.92 7.22
C LEU A 197 6.15 3.29 6.93
N SER A 198 4.82 3.43 7.09
CA SER A 198 4.12 4.69 6.83
C SER A 198 4.49 5.81 7.81
N LYS A 199 4.89 5.47 9.03
CA LYS A 199 5.40 6.47 9.98
C LYS A 199 6.82 6.96 9.65
N TRP A 200 7.57 6.18 8.88
CA TRP A 200 8.86 6.62 8.33
C TRP A 200 8.68 7.43 7.07
N LYS A 201 7.90 6.91 6.10
CA LYS A 201 7.59 7.57 4.84
C LYS A 201 6.09 7.43 4.56
N PRO A 202 5.29 8.52 4.61
CA PRO A 202 3.82 8.46 4.52
C PRO A 202 3.29 7.76 3.27
N PHE A 203 4.03 7.78 2.15
CA PHE A 203 3.59 7.13 0.91
C PHE A 203 3.48 5.60 1.05
N PHE A 204 4.19 4.95 2.00
CA PHE A 204 4.07 3.52 2.23
C PHE A 204 2.65 3.08 2.62
N ALA A 205 1.84 3.98 3.17
CA ALA A 205 0.41 3.70 3.39
C ALA A 205 -0.34 3.32 2.09
N TRP A 206 0.23 3.62 0.93
CA TRP A 206 -0.37 3.45 -0.38
C TRP A 206 0.46 2.55 -1.32
N VAL A 207 1.52 1.92 -0.83
CA VAL A 207 2.32 0.93 -1.58
C VAL A 207 1.69 -0.45 -1.35
N PRO A 208 1.20 -1.14 -2.40
CA PRO A 208 0.54 -2.43 -2.25
C PRO A 208 1.56 -3.58 -2.11
N ILE A 209 2.33 -3.57 -1.02
CA ILE A 209 3.37 -4.59 -0.71
C ILE A 209 2.72 -5.98 -0.65
N GLU A 210 1.51 -6.06 -0.12
CA GLU A 210 0.74 -7.30 0.03
C GLU A 210 0.46 -8.00 -1.30
N SER A 211 0.39 -7.23 -2.41
CA SER A 211 0.20 -7.83 -3.74
C SER A 211 1.41 -8.65 -4.15
N LEU A 212 2.62 -8.15 -3.91
CA LEU A 212 3.85 -8.88 -4.21
C LEU A 212 4.08 -10.05 -3.24
N ILE A 213 3.65 -9.93 -1.98
CA ILE A 213 3.66 -11.07 -1.04
C ILE A 213 2.72 -12.16 -1.55
N HIS A 214 1.50 -11.81 -1.98
CA HIS A 214 0.54 -12.76 -2.54
C HIS A 214 1.08 -13.44 -3.79
N ASP A 215 1.65 -12.69 -4.73
CA ASP A 215 2.20 -13.24 -5.97
C ASP A 215 3.43 -14.14 -5.73
N ASN A 216 4.09 -13.99 -4.57
CA ASN A 216 5.24 -14.79 -4.13
C ASN A 216 4.93 -15.56 -2.84
N GLN A 217 3.68 -15.99 -2.63
CA GLN A 217 3.20 -16.54 -1.35
C GLN A 217 4.01 -17.75 -0.86
N GLN A 218 4.40 -18.66 -1.75
CA GLN A 218 5.22 -19.81 -1.35
C GLN A 218 6.59 -19.35 -0.82
N ALA A 219 7.26 -18.44 -1.52
CA ALA A 219 8.56 -17.92 -1.08
C ALA A 219 8.46 -17.15 0.25
N TYR A 220 7.31 -16.50 0.51
CA TYR A 220 7.03 -15.85 1.79
C TYR A 220 6.98 -16.88 2.95
N TYR A 221 6.27 -17.98 2.76
CA TYR A 221 6.22 -19.03 3.77
C TYR A 221 7.56 -19.76 3.92
N ASP A 222 8.26 -20.04 2.83
CA ASP A 222 9.59 -20.63 2.84
C ASP A 222 10.59 -19.75 3.63
N ALA A 223 10.52 -18.42 3.46
CA ALA A 223 11.37 -17.49 4.19
C ALA A 223 11.10 -17.48 5.69
N ILE A 224 9.83 -17.66 6.11
CA ILE A 224 9.47 -17.81 7.52
C ILE A 224 10.02 -19.16 8.06
N GLU A 225 9.80 -20.26 7.34
CA GLU A 225 10.22 -21.60 7.76
C GLU A 225 11.75 -21.68 7.90
N ILE A 226 12.50 -21.23 6.88
CA ILE A 226 13.97 -21.17 6.89
C ILE A 226 14.47 -20.32 8.07
N SER A 227 13.85 -19.17 8.31
CA SER A 227 14.22 -18.29 9.42
C SER A 227 13.97 -18.96 10.78
N ASN A 228 12.86 -19.71 10.93
CA ASN A 228 12.54 -20.46 12.13
C ASN A 228 13.56 -21.59 12.37
N GLU A 229 13.91 -22.36 11.33
CA GLU A 229 14.90 -23.44 11.41
C GLU A 229 16.29 -22.93 11.80
N LYS A 230 16.70 -21.79 11.22
CA LYS A 230 17.99 -21.15 11.52
C LYS A 230 17.99 -20.38 12.85
N GLN A 231 16.82 -20.20 13.47
CA GLN A 231 16.65 -19.29 14.62
C GLN A 231 17.25 -17.90 14.37
N ASN A 232 17.09 -17.41 13.14
CA ASN A 232 17.61 -16.12 12.67
C ASN A 232 16.71 -15.54 11.59
N ALA A 233 16.26 -14.32 11.76
CA ALA A 233 15.30 -13.64 10.90
C ALA A 233 15.87 -13.12 9.56
N ASN A 234 17.16 -13.30 9.29
CA ASN A 234 17.82 -12.68 8.13
C ASN A 234 17.21 -13.08 6.80
N ASP A 235 16.84 -14.37 6.61
CA ASP A 235 16.23 -14.83 5.35
C ASP A 235 14.87 -14.15 5.11
N PHE A 236 14.04 -14.04 6.16
CA PHE A 236 12.76 -13.32 6.07
C PHE A 236 12.96 -11.82 5.83
N VAL A 237 13.91 -11.19 6.53
CA VAL A 237 14.24 -9.78 6.34
C VAL A 237 14.69 -9.52 4.90
N LEU A 238 15.56 -10.35 4.34
CA LEU A 238 16.02 -10.23 2.95
C LEU A 238 14.87 -10.40 1.96
N PHE A 239 14.01 -11.39 2.17
CA PHE A 239 12.82 -11.59 1.34
C PHE A 239 11.93 -10.33 1.35
N MET A 240 11.57 -9.84 2.53
CA MET A 240 10.70 -8.67 2.66
C MET A 240 11.31 -7.39 2.10
N LEU A 241 12.62 -7.17 2.29
CA LEU A 241 13.32 -6.05 1.66
C LEU A 241 13.31 -6.17 0.13
N GLY A 242 13.47 -7.38 -0.41
CA GLY A 242 13.33 -7.64 -1.84
C GLY A 242 11.93 -7.26 -2.37
N ILE A 243 10.87 -7.69 -1.68
CA ILE A 243 9.47 -7.35 -1.99
C ILE A 243 9.27 -5.82 -1.95
N ILE A 244 9.76 -5.14 -0.91
CA ILE A 244 9.64 -3.68 -0.79
C ILE A 244 10.36 -2.98 -1.95
N LYS A 245 11.58 -3.40 -2.28
CA LYS A 245 12.36 -2.84 -3.39
C LYS A 245 11.57 -2.96 -4.70
N THR A 246 11.10 -4.16 -5.04
CA THR A 246 10.32 -4.41 -6.26
C THR A 246 9.05 -3.56 -6.30
N ALA A 247 8.33 -3.43 -5.17
CA ALA A 247 7.13 -2.60 -5.10
C ALA A 247 7.41 -1.13 -5.41
N LEU A 248 8.53 -0.59 -4.92
CA LEU A 248 8.92 0.79 -5.17
C LEU A 248 9.39 1.00 -6.62
N GLU A 249 10.14 0.05 -7.19
CA GLU A 249 10.57 0.08 -8.60
C GLU A 249 9.36 0.07 -9.55
N GLU A 250 8.37 -0.79 -9.32
CA GLU A 250 7.14 -0.81 -10.11
C GLU A 250 6.37 0.52 -10.05
N ILE A 251 6.27 1.12 -8.88
CA ILE A 251 5.62 2.41 -8.72
C ILE A 251 6.39 3.50 -9.48
N LEU A 252 7.73 3.54 -9.36
CA LEU A 252 8.55 4.51 -10.08
C LEU A 252 8.39 4.38 -11.60
N ILE A 253 8.39 3.16 -12.13
CA ILE A 253 8.15 2.92 -13.57
C ILE A 253 6.77 3.46 -13.97
N ARG A 254 5.73 3.18 -13.20
CA ARG A 254 4.37 3.68 -13.48
C ARG A 254 4.28 5.20 -13.41
N THR A 255 4.95 5.82 -12.45
CA THR A 255 4.92 7.27 -12.27
C THR A 255 5.71 7.99 -13.39
N ARG A 256 6.84 7.43 -13.83
CA ARG A 256 7.61 7.95 -14.98
C ARG A 256 6.81 7.82 -16.28
N ASN A 257 6.23 6.66 -16.54
CA ASN A 257 5.39 6.44 -17.74
C ASN A 257 4.15 7.35 -17.78
N VAL A 258 3.53 7.63 -16.64
CA VAL A 258 2.44 8.63 -16.56
C VAL A 258 2.96 10.03 -16.80
N GLY A 259 4.17 10.36 -16.33
CA GLY A 259 4.83 11.65 -16.58
C GLY A 259 5.21 11.82 -18.07
N GLU A 260 5.78 10.80 -18.69
CA GLU A 260 6.15 10.78 -20.11
C GLU A 260 4.91 10.79 -21.00
N ASN A 261 3.91 9.95 -20.74
CA ASN A 261 2.63 9.97 -21.49
C ASN A 261 1.83 11.28 -21.29
N VAL A 262 1.93 11.92 -20.12
CA VAL A 262 1.33 13.25 -19.91
C VAL A 262 2.12 14.31 -20.67
N GLY A 263 3.46 14.19 -20.78
CA GLY A 263 4.32 15.08 -21.55
C GLY A 263 4.12 14.94 -23.05
N GLU A 264 4.13 13.69 -23.58
CA GLU A 264 3.90 13.43 -25.02
C GLU A 264 2.46 13.74 -25.43
N ASN A 265 1.46 13.26 -24.68
CA ASN A 265 0.06 13.57 -24.97
C ASN A 265 -0.30 15.04 -24.74
N VAL A 266 0.40 15.78 -23.85
CA VAL A 266 0.17 17.22 -23.71
C VAL A 266 0.68 17.95 -24.95
N GLY A 267 1.85 17.62 -25.47
CA GLY A 267 2.41 18.20 -26.69
C GLY A 267 1.56 17.91 -27.93
N GLU A 268 1.13 16.67 -28.13
CA GLU A 268 0.24 16.29 -29.23
C GLU A 268 -1.13 16.98 -29.09
N ASN A 269 -1.73 16.96 -27.92
CA ASN A 269 -3.00 17.63 -27.64
C ASN A 269 -2.91 19.16 -27.78
N GLU A 270 -1.77 19.77 -27.43
CA GLU A 270 -1.51 21.20 -27.66
C GLU A 270 -1.53 21.55 -29.15
N GLU A 271 -0.80 20.78 -29.97
CA GLU A 271 -0.77 20.98 -31.43
C GLU A 271 -2.15 20.73 -32.04
N GLU A 272 -2.88 19.70 -31.61
CA GLU A 272 -4.24 19.44 -32.10
C GLU A 272 -5.23 20.53 -31.71
N ILE A 273 -5.15 21.05 -30.48
CA ILE A 273 -5.97 22.18 -30.02
C ILE A 273 -5.62 23.46 -30.83
N LEU A 274 -4.34 23.74 -31.06
CA LEU A 274 -3.92 24.88 -31.89
C LEU A 274 -4.42 24.73 -33.30
N ASN A 275 -4.30 23.55 -33.93
CA ASN A 275 -4.81 23.27 -35.28
C ASN A 275 -6.34 23.40 -35.34
N LEU A 276 -7.09 22.94 -34.36
CA LEU A 276 -8.53 23.10 -34.29
C LEU A 276 -8.96 24.57 -34.17
N LEU A 277 -8.21 25.36 -33.41
CA LEU A 277 -8.48 26.80 -33.19
C LEU A 277 -8.01 27.66 -34.36
N ASP A 278 -6.95 27.28 -35.06
CA ASP A 278 -6.51 27.95 -36.30
C ASP A 278 -7.57 27.77 -37.41
N ASN A 279 -8.12 26.53 -37.53
CA ASN A 279 -9.19 26.22 -38.49
C ASN A 279 -10.56 26.80 -38.10
N ASN A 280 -10.86 26.89 -36.79
CA ASN A 280 -12.11 27.47 -36.30
C ASN A 280 -11.89 28.24 -34.98
N PRO A 281 -11.57 29.54 -35.08
CA PRO A 281 -11.22 30.37 -33.91
C PRO A 281 -12.33 30.55 -32.86
N ARG A 282 -13.56 30.11 -33.15
CA ARG A 282 -14.72 30.26 -32.24
C ARG A 282 -15.11 28.97 -31.52
N LEU A 283 -14.32 27.91 -31.63
CA LEU A 283 -14.59 26.67 -30.90
C LEU A 283 -14.54 26.90 -29.37
N SER A 284 -15.54 26.32 -28.69
CA SER A 284 -15.55 26.30 -27.23
C SER A 284 -14.71 25.11 -26.69
N ALA A 285 -14.21 25.24 -25.47
CA ALA A 285 -13.47 24.15 -24.81
C ALA A 285 -14.28 22.83 -24.77
N VAL A 286 -15.61 22.89 -24.61
CA VAL A 286 -16.50 21.72 -24.66
C VAL A 286 -16.47 21.04 -26.02
N LYS A 287 -16.54 21.78 -27.11
CA LYS A 287 -16.51 21.22 -28.48
C LYS A 287 -15.13 20.70 -28.88
N ILE A 288 -14.06 21.29 -28.33
CA ILE A 288 -12.71 20.79 -28.50
C ILE A 288 -12.57 19.45 -27.74
N ALA A 289 -13.08 19.39 -26.50
CA ALA A 289 -13.08 18.20 -25.68
C ALA A 289 -13.80 17.01 -26.35
N GLU A 290 -14.99 17.25 -26.94
CA GLU A 290 -15.75 16.26 -27.72
C GLU A 290 -14.97 15.75 -28.96
N LYS A 291 -14.23 16.62 -29.65
CA LYS A 291 -13.48 16.25 -30.85
C LYS A 291 -12.21 15.45 -30.58
N LEU A 292 -11.57 15.72 -29.45
CA LEU A 292 -10.29 15.10 -29.05
C LEU A 292 -10.47 13.98 -28.02
N GLU A 293 -11.72 13.63 -27.67
CA GLU A 293 -12.06 12.64 -26.64
C GLU A 293 -11.42 12.95 -25.27
N LEU A 294 -11.26 14.26 -24.98
CA LEU A 294 -10.70 14.77 -23.72
C LEU A 294 -11.81 15.25 -22.78
N SER A 295 -11.51 15.38 -21.48
CA SER A 295 -12.40 16.10 -20.57
C SER A 295 -12.30 17.63 -20.81
N SER A 296 -13.41 18.35 -20.64
CA SER A 296 -13.42 19.82 -20.75
C SER A 296 -12.38 20.47 -19.83
N ARG A 297 -12.14 19.88 -18.66
CA ARG A 297 -11.15 20.36 -17.68
C ARG A 297 -9.70 20.20 -18.18
N GLN A 298 -9.40 19.13 -18.92
CA GLN A 298 -8.08 18.96 -19.56
C GLN A 298 -7.87 20.00 -20.64
N VAL A 299 -8.86 20.22 -21.52
CA VAL A 299 -8.79 21.24 -22.57
C VAL A 299 -8.64 22.65 -21.99
N GLU A 300 -9.39 23.00 -20.94
CA GLU A 300 -9.25 24.31 -20.27
C GLU A 300 -7.85 24.52 -19.68
N ARG A 301 -7.25 23.46 -19.10
CA ARG A 301 -5.88 23.50 -18.58
C ARG A 301 -4.85 23.73 -19.68
N ILE A 302 -4.99 23.01 -20.82
CA ILE A 302 -4.08 23.17 -21.97
C ILE A 302 -4.24 24.57 -22.60
N ILE A 303 -5.46 25.04 -22.78
CA ILE A 303 -5.71 26.41 -23.27
C ILE A 303 -5.10 27.46 -22.34
N LYS A 304 -5.12 27.22 -21.02
CA LYS A 304 -4.50 28.12 -20.06
C LYS A 304 -2.97 28.12 -20.22
N SER A 305 -2.34 26.99 -20.37
CA SER A 305 -0.88 26.84 -20.62
C SER A 305 -0.48 27.58 -21.90
N LEU A 306 -1.15 27.30 -23.01
CA LEU A 306 -0.90 27.94 -24.31
C LEU A 306 -1.04 29.47 -24.27
N ARG A 307 -1.93 30.00 -23.42
CA ARG A 307 -2.05 31.45 -23.19
C ARG A 307 -0.90 32.02 -22.37
N GLU A 308 -0.48 31.31 -21.34
CA GLU A 308 0.66 31.71 -20.49
C GLU A 308 1.98 31.70 -21.30
N GLU A 309 2.12 30.80 -22.25
CA GLU A 309 3.22 30.71 -23.21
C GLU A 309 3.13 31.74 -24.36
N GLY A 310 2.01 32.42 -24.48
CA GLY A 310 1.78 33.40 -25.55
C GLY A 310 1.45 32.81 -26.92
N ARG A 311 1.30 31.48 -27.02
CA ARG A 311 0.94 30.75 -28.27
C ARG A 311 -0.55 30.89 -28.64
N LEU A 312 -1.40 31.27 -27.67
CA LEU A 312 -2.83 31.45 -27.87
C LEU A 312 -3.31 32.76 -27.23
N VAL A 313 -4.01 33.58 -27.97
CA VAL A 313 -4.56 34.87 -27.48
C VAL A 313 -6.06 34.90 -27.63
N ARG A 314 -6.76 35.33 -26.57
CA ARG A 314 -8.21 35.49 -26.60
C ARG A 314 -8.58 36.91 -26.95
N HIS A 315 -9.41 37.10 -27.97
CA HIS A 315 -9.98 38.39 -28.37
C HIS A 315 -11.47 38.43 -28.06
N GLY A 316 -11.92 39.53 -27.44
CA GLY A 316 -13.32 39.79 -27.13
C GLY A 316 -13.84 39.16 -25.85
N ALA A 317 -15.16 39.26 -25.63
CA ALA A 317 -15.82 38.80 -24.42
C ALA A 317 -15.97 37.27 -24.39
N ASN A 318 -16.27 36.67 -23.18
CA ASN A 318 -16.48 35.23 -23.00
C ASN A 318 -17.57 34.64 -23.91
N ARG A 319 -18.60 35.40 -24.25
CA ARG A 319 -19.58 35.05 -25.28
C ARG A 319 -19.30 35.86 -26.56
N GLY A 320 -18.97 35.17 -27.67
CA GLY A 320 -18.76 35.78 -29.00
C GLY A 320 -17.31 36.16 -29.31
N GLY A 321 -16.36 36.00 -28.41
CA GLY A 321 -14.94 36.19 -28.69
C GLY A 321 -14.35 35.07 -29.54
N PHE A 322 -13.11 35.28 -30.03
CA PHE A 322 -12.36 34.28 -30.82
C PHE A 322 -10.93 34.13 -30.32
N TRP A 323 -10.32 33.08 -30.78
CA TRP A 323 -8.92 32.72 -30.46
C TRP A 323 -8.00 33.05 -31.63
N GLU A 324 -6.84 33.61 -31.33
CA GLU A 324 -5.74 33.83 -32.28
C GLU A 324 -4.60 32.89 -31.90
N VAL A 325 -4.21 32.04 -32.86
CA VAL A 325 -3.03 31.19 -32.73
C VAL A 325 -1.81 31.98 -33.15
N ARG A 326 -0.79 32.03 -32.30
CA ARG A 326 0.51 32.67 -32.59
C ARG A 326 1.57 31.58 -32.80
N LYS A 327 2.21 31.63 -33.95
CA LYS A 327 3.32 30.73 -34.31
C LYS A 327 4.63 31.26 -33.76
#